data_cb648f1588bd1880b4c0cd038e55c55b
#
_entry.id   cb648f1588bd1880b4c0cd038e55c55b
#
_cell.length_a   1.000
_cell.length_b   1.000
_cell.length_c   1.000
_cell.angle_alpha   90.00
_cell.angle_beta   90.00
_cell.angle_gamma   90.00
#
_symmetry.space_group_name_H-M   'P 1'
#
loop_
_entity.id
_entity.type
_entity.pdbx_description
1 polymer ?
#
loop_
_entity_poly.entity_id
_entity_poly.type
_entity_poly.pdbx_seq_one_letter_code
_entity_poly.pdbx_strand_id
1 'polypeptide(L)'
;FLFHPGNTDVVGVKGGAAGIGGVKGAFGFKLDTYYNYDGDPYFYPDPREFSPGQAYGAFVDGTSGVAQTLEESAQPISQPSNNQFKPFKMSYDGTSKMMTVTYDGKIWQQDVSNLIGTNQSMAFSISASTGDNFNLQQLQLSNFQYTIAQGTVHANYLDENGQTLKATITTSGDIDTLYTTSQVTIPGYTFERVTGAAHIGTYQANVRDVNYIYKRNQ
;
A
#
# COMPACT_ATOMS: atom_id res chain seq x y z
N PHE A 1 1.58 -10.95 4.86
CA PHE A 1 0.67 -9.82 4.68
C PHE A 1 1.50 -8.61 4.27
N LEU A 2 1.19 -8.00 3.15
CA LEU A 2 1.96 -6.95 2.51
C LEU A 2 1.09 -5.71 2.35
N PHE A 3 1.66 -4.55 2.69
CA PHE A 3 1.15 -3.22 2.36
C PHE A 3 2.20 -2.48 1.53
N HIS A 4 1.81 -1.85 0.43
CA HIS A 4 2.73 -1.10 -0.42
C HIS A 4 2.01 0.02 -1.17
N PRO A 5 2.69 1.11 -1.53
CA PRO A 5 2.13 2.11 -2.44
C PRO A 5 2.05 1.56 -3.87
N GLY A 6 1.06 2.00 -4.63
CA GLY A 6 0.91 1.64 -6.05
C GLY A 6 -0.19 0.62 -6.31
N ASN A 7 -0.06 -0.09 -7.43
CA ASN A 7 -1.10 -0.97 -7.94
C ASN A 7 -1.23 -2.27 -7.17
N THR A 8 -2.42 -2.85 -7.14
CA THR A 8 -2.74 -4.09 -6.44
C THR A 8 -2.21 -5.37 -7.11
N ASP A 9 -1.65 -5.27 -8.31
CA ASP A 9 -1.10 -6.40 -9.08
C ASP A 9 0.38 -6.68 -8.80
N VAL A 10 0.97 -6.02 -7.81
CA VAL A 10 2.37 -6.19 -7.44
C VAL A 10 2.52 -7.32 -6.43
N VAL A 11 3.48 -8.22 -6.69
CA VAL A 11 3.86 -9.32 -5.80
C VAL A 11 5.37 -9.26 -5.58
N GLY A 12 5.78 -9.38 -4.33
CA GLY A 12 7.20 -9.43 -3.97
C GLY A 12 7.84 -10.81 -4.23
N VAL A 13 9.14 -10.90 -3.91
CA VAL A 13 9.94 -12.09 -4.11
C VAL A 13 9.57 -13.18 -3.09
N LYS A 14 9.66 -14.44 -3.51
CA LYS A 14 9.36 -15.64 -2.71
C LYS A 14 10.45 -15.95 -1.66
N GLY A 15 10.23 -17.00 -0.90
CA GLY A 15 11.20 -17.52 0.10
C GLY A 15 11.32 -16.56 1.28
N GLY A 16 12.53 -16.30 1.77
CA GLY A 16 12.82 -15.44 2.92
C GLY A 16 12.37 -13.98 2.74
N ALA A 17 12.15 -13.54 1.49
CA ALA A 17 11.58 -12.23 1.20
C ALA A 17 10.08 -12.11 1.56
N ALA A 18 9.40 -13.23 1.85
CA ALA A 18 8.02 -13.34 2.33
C ALA A 18 6.98 -12.57 1.48
N GLY A 19 7.25 -12.38 0.17
CA GLY A 19 6.42 -11.57 -0.72
C GLY A 19 6.53 -10.06 -0.50
N ILE A 20 7.41 -9.59 0.39
CA ILE A 20 7.63 -8.18 0.75
C ILE A 20 8.87 -7.63 0.06
N GLY A 21 9.97 -8.37 0.10
CA GLY A 21 11.19 -7.99 -0.61
C GLY A 21 10.97 -7.87 -2.13
N GLY A 22 11.68 -6.96 -2.78
CA GLY A 22 11.51 -6.60 -4.18
C GLY A 22 10.47 -5.50 -4.44
N VAL A 23 9.67 -5.12 -3.43
CA VAL A 23 8.65 -4.07 -3.55
C VAL A 23 9.05 -2.87 -2.71
N LYS A 24 9.46 -1.79 -3.37
CA LYS A 24 9.85 -0.55 -2.68
C LYS A 24 8.66 0.12 -1.99
N GLY A 25 8.91 0.68 -0.81
CA GLY A 25 7.88 1.31 0.01
C GLY A 25 6.96 0.31 0.71
N ALA A 26 7.26 -0.99 0.59
CA ALA A 26 6.47 -2.04 1.22
C ALA A 26 6.79 -2.19 2.71
N PHE A 27 5.82 -2.66 3.48
CA PHE A 27 5.98 -3.20 4.82
C PHE A 27 4.93 -4.28 5.06
N GLY A 28 5.07 -5.02 6.11
CA GLY A 28 4.09 -6.05 6.36
C GLY A 28 4.27 -6.80 7.66
N PHE A 29 3.57 -7.93 7.77
CA PHE A 29 3.68 -8.87 8.87
C PHE A 29 3.86 -10.27 8.31
N LYS A 30 4.83 -11.01 8.83
CA LYS A 30 5.06 -12.41 8.45
C LYS A 30 4.81 -13.36 9.61
N LEU A 31 4.33 -14.55 9.27
CA LEU A 31 4.44 -15.76 10.08
C LEU A 31 5.45 -16.64 9.37
N ASP A 32 6.56 -16.92 10.04
CA ASP A 32 7.69 -17.63 9.46
C ASP A 32 7.94 -18.94 10.22
N THR A 33 8.13 -20.02 9.48
CA THR A 33 8.35 -21.35 10.01
C THR A 33 9.70 -21.93 9.61
N TYR A 34 10.48 -21.15 8.85
CA TYR A 34 11.79 -21.55 8.35
C TYR A 34 12.82 -20.49 8.71
N TYR A 35 14.01 -20.91 9.10
CA TYR A 35 15.08 -19.99 9.46
C TYR A 35 16.03 -19.76 8.28
N ASN A 36 16.13 -18.54 7.81
CA ASN A 36 17.06 -18.11 6.77
C ASN A 36 18.35 -17.61 7.42
N TYR A 37 19.42 -18.39 7.30
CA TYR A 37 20.75 -18.06 7.88
C TYR A 37 21.43 -16.90 7.17
N ASP A 38 21.27 -16.86 5.85
CA ASP A 38 21.90 -15.88 4.97
C ASP A 38 20.82 -15.01 4.32
N GLY A 39 21.16 -13.77 4.06
CA GLY A 39 20.34 -12.87 3.26
C GLY A 39 20.61 -13.06 1.76
N ASP A 40 19.77 -12.39 0.97
CA ASP A 40 19.98 -12.22 -0.45
C ASP A 40 19.67 -10.76 -0.86
N PRO A 41 19.69 -10.39 -2.14
CA PRO A 41 19.39 -9.02 -2.56
C PRO A 41 17.99 -8.52 -2.16
N TYR A 42 17.08 -9.39 -1.68
CA TYR A 42 15.70 -9.08 -1.40
C TYR A 42 15.29 -9.24 0.06
N PHE A 43 16.14 -9.83 0.90
CA PHE A 43 15.89 -9.96 2.34
C PHE A 43 17.17 -10.07 3.16
N TYR A 44 17.09 -9.66 4.43
CA TYR A 44 18.13 -9.87 5.43
C TYR A 44 17.92 -11.21 6.14
N PRO A 45 19.00 -11.79 6.74
CA PRO A 45 18.87 -13.00 7.58
C PRO A 45 17.82 -12.82 8.66
N ASP A 46 17.24 -13.93 9.08
CA ASP A 46 16.28 -13.94 10.19
C ASP A 46 16.95 -13.66 11.54
N PRO A 47 16.19 -13.17 12.54
CA PRO A 47 16.74 -12.92 13.88
C PRO A 47 17.32 -14.19 14.49
N ARG A 48 18.56 -14.12 14.98
CA ARG A 48 19.34 -15.28 15.47
C ARG A 48 18.66 -16.06 16.59
N GLU A 49 17.80 -15.44 17.36
CA GLU A 49 17.09 -16.06 18.48
C GLU A 49 16.10 -17.15 18.03
N PHE A 50 15.70 -17.16 16.73
CA PHE A 50 14.80 -18.17 16.16
C PHE A 50 15.55 -19.33 15.46
N SER A 51 16.87 -19.34 15.52
CA SER A 51 17.69 -20.48 15.04
C SER A 51 17.58 -21.67 15.98
N PRO A 52 17.54 -22.92 15.51
CA PRO A 52 17.60 -23.38 14.11
C PRO A 52 16.25 -23.58 13.41
N GLY A 53 15.19 -22.88 13.78
CA GLY A 53 13.91 -23.01 13.08
C GLY A 53 12.70 -22.95 14.01
N GLN A 54 12.79 -22.15 15.05
CA GLN A 54 11.63 -21.77 15.86
C GLN A 54 10.69 -20.90 15.01
N ALA A 55 9.43 -21.32 14.89
CA ALA A 55 8.42 -20.51 14.23
C ALA A 55 8.17 -19.21 14.97
N TYR A 56 7.99 -18.09 14.24
CA TYR A 56 7.77 -16.77 14.82
C TYR A 56 6.87 -15.89 13.96
N GLY A 57 6.34 -14.85 14.55
CA GLY A 57 5.65 -13.76 13.85
C GLY A 57 6.39 -12.45 14.10
N ALA A 58 6.45 -11.60 13.08
CA ALA A 58 7.10 -10.29 13.18
C ALA A 58 6.60 -9.30 12.13
N PHE A 59 6.70 -8.02 12.43
CA PHE A 59 6.62 -7.00 11.40
C PHE A 59 7.90 -6.96 10.56
N VAL A 60 7.75 -6.51 9.33
CA VAL A 60 8.83 -6.48 8.33
C VAL A 60 8.84 -5.11 7.67
N ASP A 61 10.00 -4.47 7.68
CA ASP A 61 10.29 -3.28 6.88
C ASP A 61 10.83 -3.72 5.51
N GLY A 62 10.13 -3.37 4.45
CA GLY A 62 10.54 -3.59 3.06
C GLY A 62 10.65 -2.27 2.30
N THR A 63 10.64 -1.12 2.98
CA THR A 63 10.59 0.22 2.36
C THR A 63 11.75 0.47 1.38
N SER A 64 12.91 -0.09 1.64
CA SER A 64 14.08 -0.06 0.74
C SER A 64 13.93 -0.96 -0.50
N GLY A 65 13.02 -1.93 -0.47
CA GLY A 65 12.92 -3.05 -1.40
C GLY A 65 13.62 -4.32 -0.91
N VAL A 66 14.25 -4.28 0.26
CA VAL A 66 14.85 -5.44 0.92
C VAL A 66 14.09 -5.70 2.21
N ALA A 67 13.50 -6.89 2.35
CA ALA A 67 12.71 -7.24 3.53
C ALA A 67 13.63 -7.41 4.76
N GLN A 68 13.36 -6.63 5.80
CA GLN A 68 14.04 -6.69 7.09
C GLN A 68 13.04 -6.98 8.20
N THR A 69 13.24 -8.04 8.92
CA THR A 69 12.46 -8.32 10.12
C THR A 69 12.74 -7.25 11.17
N LEU A 70 11.69 -6.62 11.70
CA LEU A 70 11.80 -5.73 12.86
C LEU A 70 11.97 -6.60 14.11
N GLU A 71 13.24 -6.80 14.52
CA GLU A 71 13.63 -7.75 15.58
C GLU A 71 12.86 -7.49 16.88
N GLU A 72 12.66 -6.22 17.23
CA GLU A 72 11.90 -5.83 18.41
C GLU A 72 10.43 -6.25 18.40
N SER A 73 9.89 -6.54 17.22
CA SER A 73 8.52 -7.05 17.08
C SER A 73 8.46 -8.56 17.03
N ALA A 74 9.58 -9.25 16.88
CA ALA A 74 9.58 -10.69 16.67
C ALA A 74 9.18 -11.46 17.93
N GLN A 75 8.23 -12.37 17.82
CA GLN A 75 7.76 -13.21 18.93
C GLN A 75 7.61 -14.66 18.48
N PRO A 76 8.05 -15.64 19.31
CA PRO A 76 7.88 -17.05 18.99
C PRO A 76 6.39 -17.43 18.96
N ILE A 77 6.03 -18.30 18.04
CA ILE A 77 4.71 -18.92 17.96
C ILE A 77 4.85 -20.43 18.02
N SER A 78 3.74 -21.12 18.29
CA SER A 78 3.71 -22.58 18.19
C SER A 78 3.95 -22.99 16.76
N GLN A 79 4.79 -24.01 16.56
CA GLN A 79 4.96 -24.60 15.24
C GLN A 79 3.59 -25.01 14.69
N PRO A 80 3.19 -24.58 13.49
CA PRO A 80 1.89 -24.93 12.94
C PRO A 80 1.69 -26.44 12.87
N SER A 81 0.54 -26.90 13.34
CA SER A 81 0.15 -28.29 13.25
C SER A 81 -0.75 -28.52 12.03
N ASN A 82 -0.65 -29.72 11.46
CA ASN A 82 -1.34 -30.08 10.23
C ASN A 82 -2.86 -29.97 10.36
N ASN A 83 -3.50 -29.46 9.31
CA ASN A 83 -4.95 -29.45 9.09
C ASN A 83 -5.76 -28.69 10.13
N GLN A 84 -5.19 -27.66 10.76
CA GLN A 84 -5.92 -26.82 11.70
C GLN A 84 -5.79 -25.35 11.33
N PHE A 85 -6.92 -24.70 11.07
CA PHE A 85 -6.98 -23.25 10.98
C PHE A 85 -6.85 -22.64 12.36
N LYS A 86 -5.99 -21.64 12.49
CA LYS A 86 -5.89 -20.80 13.69
C LYS A 86 -6.45 -19.41 13.37
N PRO A 87 -7.20 -18.79 14.31
CA PRO A 87 -7.67 -17.43 14.12
C PRO A 87 -6.49 -16.47 13.99
N PHE A 88 -6.55 -15.64 12.95
CA PHE A 88 -5.64 -14.54 12.71
C PHE A 88 -6.47 -13.26 12.61
N LYS A 89 -6.06 -12.22 13.32
CA LYS A 89 -6.70 -10.91 13.24
C LYS A 89 -5.63 -9.83 13.02
N MET A 90 -5.88 -8.94 12.09
CA MET A 90 -5.09 -7.74 11.87
C MET A 90 -6.02 -6.55 11.87
N SER A 91 -5.61 -5.46 12.51
CA SER A 91 -6.32 -4.18 12.50
C SER A 91 -5.33 -3.04 12.40
N TYR A 92 -5.75 -1.97 11.73
CA TYR A 92 -5.00 -0.73 11.59
C TYR A 92 -5.88 0.43 12.06
N ASP A 93 -5.34 1.25 12.94
CA ASP A 93 -5.95 2.52 13.36
C ASP A 93 -5.31 3.67 12.59
N GLY A 94 -6.06 4.27 11.68
CA GLY A 94 -5.57 5.35 10.82
C GLY A 94 -5.26 6.65 11.56
N THR A 95 -5.77 6.85 12.79
CA THR A 95 -5.48 8.03 13.62
C THR A 95 -4.13 7.89 14.31
N SER A 96 -3.93 6.80 15.04
CA SER A 96 -2.69 6.52 15.77
C SER A 96 -1.60 5.92 14.90
N LYS A 97 -1.92 5.50 13.68
CA LYS A 97 -1.04 4.74 12.78
C LYS A 97 -0.54 3.42 13.40
N MET A 98 -1.29 2.91 14.36
CA MET A 98 -0.96 1.66 15.05
C MET A 98 -1.55 0.46 14.30
N MET A 99 -0.72 -0.50 13.97
CA MET A 99 -1.15 -1.80 13.47
C MET A 99 -1.07 -2.84 14.59
N THR A 100 -2.15 -3.59 14.76
CA THR A 100 -2.24 -4.66 15.77
C THR A 100 -2.52 -5.99 15.09
N VAL A 101 -1.72 -7.01 15.40
CA VAL A 101 -1.92 -8.38 14.96
C VAL A 101 -2.14 -9.28 16.16
N THR A 102 -3.08 -10.21 16.06
CA THR A 102 -3.33 -11.25 17.06
C THR A 102 -3.30 -12.62 16.38
N TYR A 103 -2.47 -13.50 16.88
CA TYR A 103 -2.33 -14.88 16.41
C TYR A 103 -1.72 -15.75 17.51
N ASP A 104 -2.15 -17.01 17.61
CA ASP A 104 -1.58 -18.00 18.53
C ASP A 104 -1.45 -17.53 20.00
N GLY A 105 -2.43 -16.75 20.46
CA GLY A 105 -2.42 -16.17 21.81
C GLY A 105 -1.44 -15.02 22.02
N LYS A 106 -0.76 -14.57 20.97
CA LYS A 106 0.16 -13.44 20.96
C LYS A 106 -0.48 -12.19 20.38
N ILE A 107 0.03 -11.04 20.78
CA ILE A 107 -0.36 -9.73 20.25
C ILE A 107 0.91 -9.00 19.83
N TRP A 108 0.91 -8.47 18.61
CA TRP A 108 1.91 -7.56 18.07
C TRP A 108 1.29 -6.20 17.88
N GLN A 109 2.01 -5.16 18.24
CA GLN A 109 1.63 -3.78 17.99
C GLN A 109 2.83 -3.03 17.40
N GLN A 110 2.61 -2.34 16.30
CA GLN A 110 3.63 -1.59 15.60
C GLN A 110 3.09 -0.24 15.17
N ASP A 111 3.77 0.84 15.53
CA ASP A 111 3.57 2.14 14.89
C ASP A 111 4.18 2.07 13.49
N VAL A 112 3.32 2.14 12.47
CA VAL A 112 3.71 2.05 11.06
C VAL A 112 3.80 3.42 10.38
N SER A 113 3.76 4.52 11.13
CA SER A 113 3.81 5.88 10.58
C SER A 113 5.03 6.12 9.69
N ASN A 114 6.21 5.68 10.13
CA ASN A 114 7.45 5.79 9.36
C ASN A 114 7.46 4.87 8.12
N LEU A 115 6.84 3.70 8.22
CA LEU A 115 6.75 2.74 7.11
C LEU A 115 5.76 3.20 6.04
N ILE A 116 4.66 3.82 6.44
CA ILE A 116 3.70 4.46 5.53
C ILE A 116 4.31 5.72 4.90
N GLY A 117 5.08 6.50 5.67
CA GLY A 117 5.65 7.77 5.23
C GLY A 117 4.56 8.76 4.82
N THR A 118 4.68 9.32 3.64
CA THR A 118 3.72 10.30 3.08
C THR A 118 2.61 9.66 2.26
N ASN A 119 2.56 8.33 2.14
CA ASN A 119 1.54 7.65 1.35
C ASN A 119 0.17 7.78 2.02
N GLN A 120 -0.83 8.20 1.25
CA GLN A 120 -2.20 8.34 1.74
C GLN A 120 -3.03 7.07 1.57
N SER A 121 -2.58 6.17 0.71
CA SER A 121 -3.21 4.88 0.46
C SER A 121 -2.15 3.81 0.23
N MET A 122 -2.47 2.60 0.62
CA MET A 122 -1.62 1.42 0.43
C MET A 122 -2.45 0.30 -0.18
N ALA A 123 -1.89 -0.39 -1.16
CA ALA A 123 -2.42 -1.66 -1.62
C ALA A 123 -2.15 -2.73 -0.54
N PHE A 124 -3.07 -3.67 -0.40
CA PHE A 124 -2.95 -4.79 0.52
C PHE A 124 -2.95 -6.11 -0.25
N SER A 125 -2.03 -6.98 0.08
CA SER A 125 -2.01 -8.34 -0.43
C SER A 125 -1.64 -9.37 0.64
N ILE A 126 -2.05 -10.61 0.40
CA ILE A 126 -1.70 -11.76 1.22
C ILE A 126 -0.98 -12.73 0.32
N SER A 127 0.20 -13.13 0.73
CA SER A 127 1.02 -14.09 0.00
C SER A 127 1.37 -15.28 0.89
N ALA A 128 1.60 -16.41 0.26
CA ALA A 128 2.20 -17.59 0.87
C ALA A 128 3.39 -18.01 0.01
N SER A 129 4.49 -18.34 0.66
CA SER A 129 5.73 -18.64 -0.03
C SER A 129 6.40 -19.86 0.58
N THR A 130 7.01 -20.67 -0.27
CA THR A 130 7.86 -21.81 0.09
C THR A 130 9.14 -21.74 -0.74
N GLY A 131 10.22 -22.33 -0.21
CA GLY A 131 11.46 -22.52 -0.93
C GLY A 131 11.71 -24.02 -1.16
N ASP A 132 12.92 -24.48 -0.88
CA ASP A 132 13.30 -25.90 -0.95
C ASP A 132 12.54 -26.74 0.10
N ASN A 133 12.19 -26.13 1.23
CA ASN A 133 11.27 -26.69 2.20
C ASN A 133 9.86 -26.16 1.93
N PHE A 134 8.88 -27.01 2.03
CA PHE A 134 7.50 -26.67 1.67
C PHE A 134 6.49 -27.22 2.70
N ASN A 135 5.38 -26.53 2.81
CA ASN A 135 4.19 -26.96 3.55
C ASN A 135 2.92 -26.48 2.84
N LEU A 136 1.79 -27.05 3.23
CA LEU A 136 0.49 -26.54 2.78
C LEU A 136 0.14 -25.29 3.58
N GLN A 137 -0.07 -24.19 2.87
CA GLN A 137 -0.50 -22.91 3.44
C GLN A 137 -1.90 -22.59 2.92
N GLN A 138 -2.82 -22.30 3.83
CA GLN A 138 -4.21 -22.00 3.49
C GLN A 138 -4.68 -20.80 4.28
N LEU A 139 -5.50 -19.97 3.64
CA LEU A 139 -6.20 -18.86 4.25
C LEU A 139 -7.70 -19.01 4.04
N GLN A 140 -8.47 -18.87 5.12
CA GLN A 140 -9.91 -18.72 5.05
C GLN A 140 -10.28 -17.32 5.55
N LEU A 141 -10.73 -16.48 4.62
CA LEU A 141 -11.12 -15.11 4.95
C LEU A 141 -12.55 -15.11 5.51
N SER A 142 -12.72 -14.68 6.76
CA SER A 142 -14.02 -14.61 7.43
C SER A 142 -14.60 -13.20 7.48
N ASN A 143 -13.75 -12.18 7.60
CA ASN A 143 -14.13 -10.78 7.61
C ASN A 143 -13.00 -9.94 7.05
N PHE A 144 -13.35 -9.00 6.15
CA PHE A 144 -12.42 -8.04 5.61
C PHE A 144 -13.13 -6.69 5.48
N GLN A 145 -12.65 -5.70 6.23
CA GLN A 145 -13.19 -4.33 6.21
C GLN A 145 -12.07 -3.35 5.90
N TYR A 146 -12.33 -2.43 5.01
CA TYR A 146 -11.37 -1.38 4.64
C TYR A 146 -12.12 -0.13 4.20
N THR A 147 -11.46 1.00 4.27
CA THR A 147 -11.95 2.26 3.70
C THR A 147 -11.22 2.51 2.39
N ILE A 148 -11.97 2.68 1.32
CA ILE A 148 -11.40 3.05 0.02
C ILE A 148 -10.84 4.48 0.12
N ALA A 149 -9.59 4.66 -0.28
CA ALA A 149 -8.98 5.98 -0.32
C ALA A 149 -9.67 6.85 -1.37
N GLN A 150 -9.78 8.16 -1.07
CA GLN A 150 -10.38 9.15 -1.96
C GLN A 150 -9.28 9.86 -2.76
N GLY A 151 -9.51 10.00 -4.05
CA GLY A 151 -8.73 10.86 -4.93
C GLY A 151 -9.41 12.20 -5.14
N THR A 152 -8.64 13.21 -5.51
CA THR A 152 -9.13 14.57 -5.79
C THR A 152 -8.71 15.03 -7.17
N VAL A 153 -9.62 15.70 -7.88
CA VAL A 153 -9.38 16.30 -9.19
C VAL A 153 -9.79 17.77 -9.14
N HIS A 154 -8.89 18.63 -9.58
CA HIS A 154 -9.12 20.05 -9.77
C HIS A 154 -9.33 20.35 -11.26
N ALA A 155 -10.46 20.94 -11.62
CA ALA A 155 -10.67 21.55 -12.94
C ALA A 155 -10.36 23.04 -12.83
N ASN A 156 -9.23 23.46 -13.37
CA ASN A 156 -8.74 24.83 -13.35
C ASN A 156 -9.06 25.50 -14.69
N TYR A 157 -9.46 26.77 -14.64
CA TYR A 157 -9.81 27.59 -15.80
C TYR A 157 -8.86 28.77 -15.87
N LEU A 158 -7.90 28.70 -16.79
CA LEU A 158 -6.75 29.59 -16.84
C LEU A 158 -6.65 30.30 -18.19
N ASP A 159 -6.09 31.50 -18.21
CA ASP A 159 -5.64 32.11 -19.45
C ASP A 159 -4.29 31.57 -19.93
N GLU A 160 -3.79 32.03 -21.06
CA GLU A 160 -2.51 31.62 -21.65
C GLU A 160 -1.30 31.95 -20.74
N ASN A 161 -1.45 32.87 -19.79
CA ASN A 161 -0.42 33.27 -18.83
C ASN A 161 -0.55 32.52 -17.48
N GLY A 162 -1.52 31.60 -17.36
CA GLY A 162 -1.79 30.86 -16.13
C GLY A 162 -2.62 31.63 -15.09
N GLN A 163 -3.20 32.78 -15.46
CA GLN A 163 -4.08 33.50 -14.56
C GLN A 163 -5.45 32.84 -14.48
N THR A 164 -5.98 32.73 -13.28
CA THR A 164 -7.29 32.09 -13.02
C THR A 164 -8.41 32.98 -13.56
N LEU A 165 -9.24 32.46 -14.45
CA LEU A 165 -10.40 33.13 -15.04
C LEU A 165 -11.71 32.79 -14.33
N LYS A 166 -11.76 31.64 -13.68
CA LYS A 166 -12.91 31.13 -12.92
C LYS A 166 -12.41 30.27 -11.76
N ALA A 167 -13.17 30.24 -10.67
CA ALA A 167 -12.86 29.40 -9.52
C ALA A 167 -12.70 27.92 -9.93
N THR A 168 -11.67 27.28 -9.39
CA THR A 168 -11.43 25.85 -9.58
C THR A 168 -12.64 25.04 -9.10
N ILE A 169 -13.05 24.07 -9.90
CA ILE A 169 -14.03 23.06 -9.49
C ILE A 169 -13.27 21.85 -8.98
N THR A 170 -13.50 21.50 -7.72
CA THR A 170 -12.89 20.35 -7.07
C THR A 170 -13.90 19.21 -6.96
N THR A 171 -13.51 18.04 -7.40
CA THR A 171 -14.30 16.80 -7.24
C THR A 171 -13.46 15.74 -6.56
N SER A 172 -14.12 14.84 -5.81
CA SER A 172 -13.46 13.71 -5.15
C SER A 172 -14.29 12.44 -5.37
N GLY A 173 -13.61 11.33 -5.40
CA GLY A 173 -14.23 10.02 -5.56
C GLY A 173 -13.27 8.92 -5.16
N ASP A 174 -13.79 7.69 -5.06
CA ASP A 174 -12.98 6.52 -4.75
C ASP A 174 -11.86 6.34 -5.77
N ILE A 175 -10.66 6.00 -5.29
CA ILE A 175 -9.52 5.69 -6.17
C ILE A 175 -9.94 4.62 -7.18
N ASP A 176 -9.42 4.75 -8.40
CA ASP A 176 -9.71 3.92 -9.58
C ASP A 176 -11.14 4.05 -10.16
N THR A 177 -12.03 4.84 -9.54
CA THR A 177 -13.31 5.20 -10.19
C THR A 177 -13.14 6.32 -11.19
N LEU A 178 -14.03 6.39 -12.18
CA LEU A 178 -13.96 7.37 -13.26
C LEU A 178 -14.32 8.78 -12.79
N TYR A 179 -13.58 9.76 -13.28
CA TYR A 179 -13.98 11.17 -13.23
C TYR A 179 -14.13 11.74 -14.63
N THR A 180 -14.95 12.76 -14.74
CA THR A 180 -15.08 13.60 -15.94
C THR A 180 -15.16 15.05 -15.52
N THR A 181 -14.35 15.89 -16.17
CA THR A 181 -14.42 17.34 -16.06
C THR A 181 -14.77 17.96 -17.41
N SER A 182 -15.22 19.20 -17.43
CA SER A 182 -15.64 19.87 -18.66
C SER A 182 -15.17 21.31 -18.72
N GLN A 183 -14.90 21.77 -19.92
CA GLN A 183 -14.73 23.20 -20.19
C GLN A 183 -16.02 23.95 -19.89
N VAL A 184 -15.91 25.24 -19.61
CA VAL A 184 -17.02 26.15 -19.36
C VAL A 184 -16.95 27.35 -20.29
N THR A 185 -18.08 28.01 -20.55
CA THR A 185 -18.08 29.27 -21.27
C THR A 185 -17.60 30.41 -20.34
N ILE A 186 -16.61 31.18 -20.80
CA ILE A 186 -16.06 32.34 -20.08
C ILE A 186 -16.23 33.56 -20.98
N PRO A 187 -16.99 34.60 -20.58
CA PRO A 187 -17.20 35.79 -21.38
C PRO A 187 -15.88 36.48 -21.76
N GLY A 188 -15.70 36.80 -23.04
CA GLY A 188 -14.49 37.43 -23.55
C GLY A 188 -13.31 36.50 -23.81
N TYR A 189 -13.51 35.18 -23.65
CA TYR A 189 -12.49 34.16 -23.89
C TYR A 189 -13.03 33.02 -24.72
N THR A 190 -12.13 32.39 -25.45
CA THR A 190 -12.40 31.15 -26.24
C THR A 190 -11.54 30.03 -25.70
N PHE A 191 -12.14 28.84 -25.47
CA PHE A 191 -11.38 27.64 -25.06
C PHE A 191 -10.38 27.25 -26.15
N GLU A 192 -9.16 26.90 -25.75
CA GLU A 192 -8.08 26.52 -26.64
C GLU A 192 -7.66 25.05 -26.48
N ARG A 193 -7.28 24.64 -25.28
CA ARG A 193 -6.74 23.29 -25.02
C ARG A 193 -6.86 22.88 -23.56
N VAL A 194 -6.66 21.59 -23.32
CA VAL A 194 -6.46 21.02 -21.98
C VAL A 194 -4.97 20.73 -21.76
N THR A 195 -4.47 21.01 -20.56
CA THR A 195 -3.12 20.64 -20.10
C THR A 195 -3.18 19.98 -18.72
N GLY A 196 -2.10 19.36 -18.28
CA GLY A 196 -2.07 18.58 -17.05
C GLY A 196 -2.71 17.21 -17.23
N ALA A 197 -3.60 16.80 -16.34
CA ALA A 197 -4.32 15.55 -16.46
C ALA A 197 -5.38 15.60 -17.57
N ALA A 198 -5.76 14.45 -18.10
CA ALA A 198 -6.85 14.33 -19.06
C ALA A 198 -8.20 14.70 -18.41
N HIS A 199 -9.14 15.25 -19.20
CA HIS A 199 -10.47 15.64 -18.71
C HIS A 199 -11.38 14.44 -18.37
N ILE A 200 -11.00 13.25 -18.78
CA ILE A 200 -11.59 11.97 -18.39
C ILE A 200 -10.45 11.06 -17.91
N GLY A 201 -10.62 10.42 -16.77
CA GLY A 201 -9.63 9.53 -16.20
C GLY A 201 -10.16 8.85 -14.96
N THR A 202 -9.25 8.30 -14.14
CA THR A 202 -9.59 7.73 -12.83
C THR A 202 -9.01 8.56 -11.71
N TYR A 203 -9.75 8.66 -10.60
CA TYR A 203 -9.23 9.23 -9.36
C TYR A 203 -8.01 8.43 -8.90
N GLN A 204 -6.99 9.13 -8.43
CA GLN A 204 -5.75 8.52 -7.95
C GLN A 204 -5.37 9.13 -6.59
N ALA A 205 -4.44 8.48 -5.88
CA ALA A 205 -3.96 8.93 -4.57
C ALA A 205 -3.41 10.37 -4.60
N ASN A 206 -2.77 10.76 -5.72
CA ASN A 206 -2.27 12.12 -5.93
C ASN A 206 -3.37 12.99 -6.52
N VAL A 207 -3.43 14.25 -6.05
CA VAL A 207 -4.30 15.27 -6.65
C VAL A 207 -3.97 15.42 -8.14
N ARG A 208 -5.01 15.47 -8.98
CA ARG A 208 -4.88 15.67 -10.41
C ARG A 208 -5.40 17.05 -10.80
N ASP A 209 -4.60 17.79 -11.54
CA ASP A 209 -4.96 19.10 -12.09
C ASP A 209 -5.27 18.97 -13.56
N VAL A 210 -6.53 19.25 -13.94
CA VAL A 210 -6.99 19.39 -15.32
C VAL A 210 -7.11 20.86 -15.62
N ASN A 211 -6.24 21.39 -16.45
CA ASN A 211 -6.20 22.81 -16.75
C ASN A 211 -6.83 23.09 -18.10
N TYR A 212 -7.95 23.81 -18.12
CA TYR A 212 -8.60 24.33 -19.29
C TYR A 212 -8.01 25.71 -19.61
N ILE A 213 -7.30 25.79 -20.73
CA ILE A 213 -6.61 27.00 -21.17
C ILE A 213 -7.49 27.75 -22.15
N TYR A 214 -7.63 29.07 -21.93
CA TYR A 214 -8.46 29.97 -22.71
C TYR A 214 -7.64 31.11 -23.25
N LYS A 215 -8.00 31.55 -24.47
CA LYS A 215 -7.42 32.70 -25.15
C LYS A 215 -8.41 33.86 -25.13
N ARG A 216 -7.90 35.08 -24.85
CA ARG A 216 -8.72 36.29 -24.88
C ARG A 216 -9.17 36.59 -26.32
N ASN A 217 -10.46 36.90 -26.49
CA ASN A 217 -11.00 37.33 -27.77
C ASN A 217 -10.43 38.70 -28.13
N GLN A 218 -10.11 38.89 -29.41
CA GLN A 218 -9.66 40.16 -29.95
C GLN A 218 -10.84 41.08 -30.20
#